data_7849a20eac2d2409721c50e89ca76b55
#
_entry.id   7849a20eac2d2409721c50e89ca76b55
#
_cell.length_a   1.000
_cell.length_b   1.000
_cell.length_c   1.000
_cell.angle_alpha   90.00
_cell.angle_beta   90.00
_cell.angle_gamma   90.00
#
_symmetry.space_group_name_H-M   'P 1'
#
loop_
_entity.id
_entity.type
_entity.pdbx_description
1 polymer ?
#
loop_
_entity_poly.entity_id
_entity_poly.type
_entity_poly.pdbx_seq_one_letter_code
_entity_poly.pdbx_strand_id
1 'polypeptide(L)' 'MKATGIVRRIDDLGRVVIPKEIRRTLRLREGTPLEIFTDREGEIILKKY' A
#
# COMPACT_ATOMS: atom_id res chain seq x y z
N MET A 1 -5.02 11.63 5.98
CA MET A 1 -4.18 10.41 6.03
C MET A 1 -3.29 10.44 7.27
N LYS A 2 -2.93 9.28 7.74
CA LYS A 2 -2.14 9.15 8.95
C LYS A 2 -0.81 8.46 8.62
N ALA A 3 0.30 9.08 8.99
CA ALA A 3 1.61 8.50 8.76
C ALA A 3 1.84 7.32 9.72
N THR A 4 2.47 6.28 9.20
CA THR A 4 2.81 5.09 10.00
C THR A 4 4.28 5.09 10.42
N GLY A 5 5.10 5.92 9.79
CA GLY A 5 6.55 5.90 9.97
C GLY A 5 7.24 4.77 9.22
N ILE A 6 6.48 3.93 8.53
CA ILE A 6 7.05 2.81 7.78
C ILE A 6 7.46 3.29 6.39
N VAL A 7 8.72 3.00 6.03
CA VAL A 7 9.29 3.35 4.73
C VAL A 7 9.68 2.06 4.03
N ARG A 8 9.31 1.94 2.77
CA ARG A 8 9.66 0.78 1.93
C ARG A 8 10.26 1.26 0.63
N ARG A 9 11.13 0.46 0.07
CA ARG A 9 11.74 0.75 -1.22
C ARG A 9 11.03 -0.01 -2.30
N ILE A 10 10.91 0.63 -3.46
CA ILE A 10 10.39 -0.04 -4.64
C ILE A 10 11.51 -0.92 -5.21
N ASP A 11 11.19 -2.14 -5.65
CA ASP A 11 12.17 -3.07 -6.17
C ASP A 11 12.36 -2.91 -7.69
N ASP A 12 13.20 -3.75 -8.29
CA ASP A 12 13.50 -3.69 -9.72
C ASP A 12 12.31 -4.05 -10.61
N LEU A 13 11.30 -4.68 -10.07
CA LEU A 13 10.07 -5.01 -10.79
C LEU A 13 8.94 -4.04 -10.51
N GLY A 14 9.23 -2.94 -9.80
CA GLY A 14 8.21 -1.95 -9.48
C GLY A 14 7.30 -2.33 -8.32
N ARG A 15 7.71 -3.27 -7.47
CA ARG A 15 6.88 -3.77 -6.37
C ARG A 15 7.30 -3.15 -5.06
N VAL A 16 6.34 -3.05 -4.15
CA VAL A 16 6.58 -2.66 -2.77
C VAL A 16 5.81 -3.62 -1.87
N VAL A 17 6.41 -4.00 -0.74
CA VAL A 17 5.79 -4.90 0.21
C VAL A 17 4.98 -4.09 1.22
N ILE A 18 3.71 -4.46 1.38
CA ILE A 18 2.87 -3.89 2.43
C ILE A 18 3.21 -4.61 3.74
N PRO A 19 3.64 -3.88 4.78
CA PRO A 19 4.02 -4.51 6.04
C PRO A 19 2.89 -5.31 6.68
N LYS A 20 3.27 -6.35 7.40
CA LYS A 20 2.33 -7.25 8.06
C LYS A 20 1.36 -6.52 8.98
N GLU A 21 1.84 -5.52 9.72
CA GLU A 21 1.03 -4.74 10.64
C GLU A 21 -0.11 -4.02 9.92
N ILE A 22 0.19 -3.45 8.76
CA ILE A 22 -0.81 -2.76 7.95
C ILE A 22 -1.79 -3.76 7.36
N ARG A 23 -1.29 -4.88 6.86
CA ARG A 23 -2.16 -5.93 6.33
C ARG A 23 -3.15 -6.43 7.37
N ARG A 24 -2.71 -6.61 8.61
CA ARG A 24 -3.60 -7.03 9.71
C ARG A 24 -4.64 -5.99 10.01
N THR A 25 -4.22 -4.74 10.18
CA THR A 25 -5.11 -3.65 10.55
C THR A 25 -6.20 -3.45 9.50
N LEU A 26 -5.85 -3.55 8.23
CA LEU A 26 -6.78 -3.33 7.12
C LEU A 26 -7.39 -4.64 6.60
N ARG A 27 -7.03 -5.77 7.20
CA ARG A 27 -7.51 -7.10 6.81
C ARG A 27 -7.23 -7.41 5.34
N LEU A 28 -6.01 -7.13 4.92
CA LEU A 28 -5.54 -7.44 3.58
C LEU A 28 -4.96 -8.86 3.58
N ARG A 29 -5.43 -9.69 2.67
CA ARG A 29 -5.00 -11.08 2.55
C ARG A 29 -4.55 -11.37 1.14
N GLU A 30 -3.93 -12.52 0.94
CA GLU A 30 -3.58 -12.99 -0.39
C GLU A 30 -4.83 -12.97 -1.27
N GLY A 31 -4.72 -12.35 -2.43
CA GLY A 31 -5.84 -12.25 -3.36
C GLY A 31 -6.78 -11.09 -3.12
N THR A 32 -6.64 -10.35 -2.02
CA THR A 32 -7.49 -9.17 -1.80
C THR A 32 -7.23 -8.16 -2.92
N PRO A 33 -8.25 -7.79 -3.70
CA PRO A 33 -8.06 -6.81 -4.76
C PRO A 33 -7.94 -5.40 -4.18
N LEU A 34 -6.99 -4.64 -4.70
CA LEU A 34 -6.78 -3.25 -4.31
C LEU A 34 -6.85 -2.38 -5.54
N GLU A 35 -7.59 -1.31 -5.45
CA GLU A 35 -7.60 -0.30 -6.50
C GLU A 35 -6.52 0.74 -6.20
N ILE A 36 -5.78 1.13 -7.22
CA ILE A 36 -4.66 2.06 -7.10
C ILE A 36 -5.10 3.43 -7.59
N PHE A 37 -4.96 4.43 -6.74
CA PHE A 37 -5.24 5.82 -7.07
C PHE A 37 -3.96 6.62 -7.00
N THR A 38 -3.89 7.67 -7.78
CA THR A 38 -2.80 8.65 -7.68
C THR A 38 -3.41 10.04 -7.52
N ASP A 39 -2.65 10.96 -6.94
CA ASP A 39 -3.08 12.34 -6.85
C ASP A 39 -2.01 13.27 -7.44
N ARG A 40 -2.30 14.57 -7.43
CA ARG A 40 -1.39 15.57 -8.01
C ARG A 40 -0.13 15.79 -7.19
N GLU A 41 -0.13 15.36 -5.94
CA GLU A 41 0.99 15.54 -5.03
C GLU A 41 1.99 14.41 -5.08
N GLY A 42 1.78 13.45 -5.98
CA GLY A 42 2.68 12.32 -6.14
C GLY A 42 2.42 11.19 -5.17
N GLU A 43 1.21 11.13 -4.62
CA GLU A 43 0.83 10.05 -3.71
C GLU A 43 0.23 8.89 -4.47
N ILE A 44 0.48 7.69 -3.96
CA ILE A 44 -0.17 6.46 -4.42
C ILE A 44 -1.07 5.98 -3.29
N ILE A 45 -2.34 5.83 -3.58
CA ILE A 45 -3.34 5.44 -2.59
C ILE A 45 -3.91 4.09 -2.99
N LEU A 46 -3.92 3.15 -2.05
CA LEU A 46 -4.46 1.81 -2.27
C LEU A 46 -5.74 1.66 -1.45
N LYS A 47 -6.80 1.21 -2.09
CA LYS A 47 -8.06 0.94 -1.41
C LYS A 47 -8.56 -0.44 -1.78
N LYS A 48 -9.20 -1.11 -0.86
CA LYS A 48 -9.89 -2.36 -1.17
C LYS A 48 -10.92 -2.10 -2.26
N TYR A 49 -10.88 -2.94 -3.25
CA TYR A 49 -11.79 -2.81 -4.40
C TYR A 49 -13.22 -3.28 -4.08
#